data_9ace6199895e044ff1ba87f6b7cc05a6
#
_entry.id   9ace6199895e044ff1ba87f6b7cc05a6
#
_cell.length_a   1.000
_cell.length_b   1.000
_cell.length_c   1.000
_cell.angle_alpha   90.00
_cell.angle_beta   90.00
_cell.angle_gamma   90.00
#
_symmetry.space_group_name_H-M   'P 1'
#
loop_
_entity.id
_entity.type
_entity.pdbx_description
1 polymer ?
#
loop_
_entity_poly.entity_id
_entity_poly.type
_entity_poly.pdbx_seq_one_letter_code
_entity_poly.pdbx_strand_id
1 'polypeptide(L)'
;GENRSEIFLRGKRSHMNIRKVVIPVAGWGTRSLPASKNIPKEMLPVYNKPVVQYVVEEAIRAGVEDVIFVTNRDKSVIEDHFDYNLQLEGVLERAGKLKMLKEVRDVAEMVNIMSVRQKKQLGLGHAVLCAKEMVRDEPFAVMVGDDFMIGDDAGLTQLVRVASEHDMPVIGVMEVPADKVNRYGIVMGEEI
;
A
#
# COMPACT_ATOMS: atom_id res chain seq x y z
N GLY A 1 -40.94 -4.87 39.56
CA GLY A 1 -40.33 -5.67 38.54
C GLY A 1 -39.53 -4.77 37.62
N GLU A 2 -38.26 -4.52 37.97
CA GLU A 2 -37.35 -3.72 37.14
C GLU A 2 -36.83 -4.55 35.96
N ASN A 3 -36.88 -3.93 34.78
CA ASN A 3 -36.61 -4.46 33.48
C ASN A 3 -35.12 -4.77 33.31
N ARG A 4 -34.73 -6.05 33.38
CA ARG A 4 -33.36 -6.55 33.29
C ARG A 4 -32.85 -6.74 31.85
N SER A 5 -33.44 -6.09 30.84
CA SER A 5 -33.16 -6.36 29.41
C SER A 5 -32.36 -5.28 28.68
N GLU A 6 -31.84 -4.22 29.35
CA GLU A 6 -31.13 -3.13 28.65
C GLU A 6 -29.61 -3.02 28.92
N ILE A 7 -28.97 -4.01 29.55
CA ILE A 7 -27.55 -3.89 29.95
C ILE A 7 -26.59 -4.62 28.99
N PHE A 8 -27.01 -5.20 27.88
CA PHE A 8 -26.14 -6.06 27.06
C PHE A 8 -25.73 -5.54 25.67
N LEU A 9 -25.96 -4.26 25.36
CA LEU A 9 -25.57 -3.69 24.03
C LEU A 9 -24.66 -2.45 24.10
N ARG A 10 -23.80 -2.36 25.11
CA ARG A 10 -22.60 -1.49 25.05
C ARG A 10 -21.33 -2.34 24.99
N GLY A 11 -21.29 -3.31 24.12
CA GLY A 11 -20.04 -3.83 23.60
C GLY A 11 -19.32 -2.68 22.88
N LYS A 12 -18.10 -2.36 23.29
CA LYS A 12 -17.19 -1.44 22.59
C LYS A 12 -17.28 -1.80 21.10
N ARG A 13 -17.81 -0.91 20.24
CA ARG A 13 -17.52 -0.95 18.81
C ARG A 13 -16.00 -0.84 18.72
N SER A 14 -15.32 -1.94 18.50
CA SER A 14 -13.91 -1.92 18.18
C SER A 14 -13.84 -1.32 16.78
N HIS A 15 -13.56 -0.02 16.71
CA HIS A 15 -13.29 0.58 15.42
C HIS A 15 -12.14 -0.20 14.79
N MET A 16 -12.36 -0.71 13.57
CA MET A 16 -11.33 -1.41 12.80
C MET A 16 -10.16 -0.45 12.60
N ASN A 17 -9.04 -0.71 13.28
CA ASN A 17 -7.84 0.13 13.20
C ASN A 17 -6.86 -0.51 12.21
N ILE A 18 -6.80 0.02 10.99
CA ILE A 18 -5.94 -0.48 9.92
C ILE A 18 -4.60 0.26 9.98
N ARG A 19 -3.59 -0.41 10.53
CA ARG A 19 -2.23 0.12 10.68
C ARG A 19 -1.23 -0.50 9.71
N LYS A 20 -1.60 -1.58 9.03
CA LYS A 20 -0.75 -2.34 8.11
C LYS A 20 -1.29 -2.28 6.69
N VAL A 21 -0.40 -2.17 5.73
CA VAL A 21 -0.73 -2.33 4.31
C VAL A 21 0.17 -3.36 3.66
N VAL A 22 -0.42 -4.23 2.86
CA VAL A 22 0.30 -5.18 1.99
C VAL A 22 0.33 -4.60 0.58
N ILE A 23 1.53 -4.43 0.04
CA ILE A 23 1.74 -3.87 -1.31
C ILE A 23 2.45 -4.91 -2.18
N PRO A 24 1.70 -5.65 -3.02
CA PRO A 24 2.29 -6.59 -3.97
C PRO A 24 3.06 -5.86 -5.08
N VAL A 25 4.37 -6.09 -5.15
CA VAL A 25 5.29 -5.51 -6.14
C VAL A 25 6.09 -6.59 -6.90
N ALA A 26 5.76 -7.87 -6.74
CA ALA A 26 6.48 -8.98 -7.35
C ALA A 26 6.25 -9.16 -8.86
N GLY A 27 5.28 -8.45 -9.46
CA GLY A 27 4.89 -8.61 -10.87
C GLY A 27 5.98 -8.20 -11.88
N TRP A 28 5.96 -8.80 -13.08
CA TRP A 28 6.97 -8.56 -14.12
C TRP A 28 6.84 -7.22 -14.85
N GLY A 29 5.74 -6.51 -14.70
CA GLY A 29 5.53 -5.20 -15.34
C GLY A 29 5.46 -5.25 -16.88
N THR A 30 5.01 -6.35 -17.47
CA THR A 30 5.01 -6.56 -18.94
C THR A 30 4.20 -5.54 -19.70
N ARG A 31 3.18 -4.94 -19.10
CA ARG A 31 2.37 -3.88 -19.70
C ARG A 31 3.12 -2.53 -19.84
N SER A 32 4.20 -2.36 -19.10
CA SER A 32 5.02 -1.14 -19.09
C SER A 32 6.31 -1.27 -19.89
N LEU A 33 6.42 -2.33 -20.70
CA LEU A 33 7.57 -2.49 -21.61
C LEU A 33 7.54 -1.44 -22.74
N PRO A 34 8.70 -0.96 -23.22
CA PRO A 34 10.05 -1.39 -22.82
C PRO A 34 10.60 -0.72 -21.55
N ALA A 35 9.92 0.27 -20.95
CA ALA A 35 10.42 1.04 -19.81
C ALA A 35 10.74 0.17 -18.60
N SER A 36 9.92 -0.86 -18.33
CA SER A 36 10.10 -1.79 -17.21
C SER A 36 11.06 -2.96 -17.49
N LYS A 37 11.83 -2.91 -18.59
CA LYS A 37 12.75 -4.02 -18.96
C LYS A 37 13.80 -4.29 -17.88
N ASN A 38 14.39 -3.24 -17.32
CA ASN A 38 15.47 -3.32 -16.33
C ASN A 38 15.14 -2.56 -15.03
N ILE A 39 13.97 -1.94 -14.96
CA ILE A 39 13.53 -1.17 -13.79
C ILE A 39 12.14 -1.67 -13.42
N PRO A 40 11.87 -2.00 -12.15
CA PRO A 40 10.51 -2.30 -11.72
C PRO A 40 9.54 -1.20 -12.12
N LYS A 41 8.35 -1.55 -12.62
CA LYS A 41 7.34 -0.55 -13.02
C LYS A 41 7.00 0.40 -11.88
N GLU A 42 7.07 -0.08 -10.65
CA GLU A 42 6.82 0.64 -9.41
C GLU A 42 7.91 1.72 -9.14
N MET A 43 9.09 1.59 -9.77
CA MET A 43 10.19 2.55 -9.71
C MET A 43 10.22 3.54 -10.86
N LEU A 44 9.28 3.44 -11.81
CA LEU A 44 9.16 4.44 -12.86
C LEU A 44 8.80 5.81 -12.25
N PRO A 45 9.50 6.89 -12.63
CA PRO A 45 9.27 8.19 -12.02
C PRO A 45 7.98 8.83 -12.52
N VAL A 46 7.23 9.42 -11.60
CA VAL A 46 6.18 10.40 -11.88
C VAL A 46 6.66 11.72 -11.30
N TYR A 47 6.99 12.67 -12.18
CA TYR A 47 7.67 13.91 -11.82
C TYR A 47 9.04 13.63 -11.17
N ASN A 48 9.19 13.74 -9.85
CA ASN A 48 10.48 13.59 -9.14
C ASN A 48 10.51 12.42 -8.14
N LYS A 49 9.47 11.57 -8.11
CA LYS A 49 9.36 10.43 -7.19
C LYS A 49 8.98 9.17 -7.96
N PRO A 50 9.42 7.98 -7.55
CA PRO A 50 8.91 6.74 -8.12
C PRO A 50 7.45 6.50 -7.73
N VAL A 51 6.70 5.80 -8.59
CA VAL A 51 5.28 5.48 -8.37
C VAL A 51 5.03 4.87 -6.99
N VAL A 52 5.87 3.93 -6.56
CA VAL A 52 5.71 3.26 -5.27
C VAL A 52 5.78 4.21 -4.09
N GLN A 53 6.51 5.32 -4.20
CA GLN A 53 6.55 6.33 -3.13
C GLN A 53 5.20 7.04 -2.97
N TYR A 54 4.50 7.36 -4.06
CA TYR A 54 3.15 7.91 -3.99
C TYR A 54 2.17 6.95 -3.32
N VAL A 55 2.27 5.64 -3.63
CA VAL A 55 1.46 4.59 -2.99
C VAL A 55 1.71 4.54 -1.48
N VAL A 56 2.98 4.58 -1.07
CA VAL A 56 3.36 4.59 0.36
C VAL A 56 2.89 5.88 1.05
N GLU A 57 3.08 7.04 0.43
CA GLU A 57 2.60 8.32 0.96
C GLU A 57 1.06 8.35 1.11
N GLU A 58 0.32 7.72 0.20
CA GLU A 58 -1.14 7.55 0.32
C GLU A 58 -1.50 6.67 1.52
N ALA A 59 -0.78 5.55 1.72
CA ALA A 59 -0.98 4.66 2.86
C ALA A 59 -0.72 5.39 4.19
N ILE A 60 0.34 6.18 4.28
CA ILE A 60 0.67 6.99 5.47
C ILE A 60 -0.46 7.99 5.77
N ARG A 61 -1.00 8.67 4.76
CA ARG A 61 -2.14 9.59 4.94
C ARG A 61 -3.38 8.91 5.48
N ALA A 62 -3.57 7.62 5.16
CA ALA A 62 -4.66 6.80 5.70
C ALA A 62 -4.43 6.27 7.13
N GLY A 63 -3.27 6.59 7.75
CA GLY A 63 -2.92 6.15 9.10
C GLY A 63 -2.15 4.84 9.19
N VAL A 64 -1.60 4.36 8.05
CA VAL A 64 -0.74 3.17 8.04
C VAL A 64 0.61 3.47 8.68
N GLU A 65 1.08 2.56 9.52
CA GLU A 65 2.37 2.64 10.23
C GLU A 65 3.38 1.63 9.69
N ASP A 66 2.90 0.48 9.17
CA ASP A 66 3.73 -0.61 8.65
C ASP A 66 3.37 -0.92 7.20
N VAL A 67 4.34 -0.88 6.31
CA VAL A 67 4.23 -1.29 4.91
C VAL A 67 4.90 -2.65 4.71
N ILE A 68 4.18 -3.60 4.12
CA ILE A 68 4.66 -4.94 3.82
C ILE A 68 4.74 -5.10 2.30
N PHE A 69 5.94 -5.01 1.74
CA PHE A 69 6.15 -5.31 0.33
C PHE A 69 6.17 -6.82 0.08
N VAL A 70 5.35 -7.27 -0.87
CA VAL A 70 5.47 -8.64 -1.39
C VAL A 70 6.26 -8.56 -2.69
N THR A 71 7.52 -8.90 -2.61
CA THR A 71 8.55 -8.68 -3.64
C THR A 71 9.05 -9.98 -4.29
N ASN A 72 10.00 -9.90 -5.19
CA ASN A 72 10.76 -11.02 -5.73
C ASN A 72 12.26 -10.73 -5.67
N ARG A 73 13.12 -11.68 -6.15
CA ARG A 73 14.58 -11.56 -6.06
C ARG A 73 15.17 -10.36 -6.81
N ASP A 74 14.47 -9.85 -7.84
CA ASP A 74 15.01 -8.88 -8.79
C ASP A 74 14.48 -7.46 -8.53
N LYS A 75 13.86 -7.21 -7.34
CA LYS A 75 13.21 -5.94 -7.01
C LYS A 75 13.71 -5.29 -5.71
N SER A 76 14.93 -5.61 -5.27
CA SER A 76 15.54 -4.99 -4.08
C SER A 76 15.59 -3.46 -4.17
N VAL A 77 15.69 -2.90 -5.36
CA VAL A 77 15.69 -1.44 -5.57
C VAL A 77 14.45 -0.74 -5.01
N ILE A 78 13.32 -1.45 -4.83
CA ILE A 78 12.12 -0.90 -4.18
C ILE A 78 12.36 -0.75 -2.68
N GLU A 79 12.95 -1.77 -2.05
CA GLU A 79 13.31 -1.75 -0.62
C GLU A 79 14.41 -0.73 -0.38
N ASP A 80 15.47 -0.74 -1.21
CA ASP A 80 16.60 0.18 -1.15
C ASP A 80 16.17 1.66 -1.25
N HIS A 81 15.05 1.96 -1.95
CA HIS A 81 14.51 3.32 -2.06
C HIS A 81 14.04 3.87 -0.70
N PHE A 82 13.56 3.02 0.17
CA PHE A 82 13.07 3.37 1.51
C PHE A 82 14.09 3.07 2.62
N ASP A 83 15.33 2.78 2.27
CA ASP A 83 16.40 2.55 3.20
C ASP A 83 17.43 3.71 3.18
N TYR A 84 18.28 3.79 4.19
CA TYR A 84 19.33 4.78 4.24
C TYR A 84 20.40 4.52 3.18
N ASN A 85 20.78 5.57 2.44
CA ASN A 85 21.92 5.53 1.53
C ASN A 85 23.07 6.34 2.12
N LEU A 86 23.78 5.75 3.07
CA LEU A 86 24.86 6.41 3.80
C LEU A 86 25.96 6.98 2.90
N GLN A 87 26.20 6.35 1.75
CA GLN A 87 27.19 6.85 0.78
C GLN A 87 26.73 8.14 0.13
N LEU A 88 25.50 8.19 -0.37
CA LEU A 88 24.89 9.38 -0.96
C LEU A 88 24.74 10.49 0.09
N GLU A 89 24.28 10.15 1.27
CA GLU A 89 24.14 11.10 2.39
C GLU A 89 25.46 11.76 2.73
N GLY A 90 26.55 11.00 2.84
CA GLY A 90 27.87 11.53 3.09
C GLY A 90 28.39 12.44 1.98
N VAL A 91 28.02 12.18 0.72
CA VAL A 91 28.35 13.07 -0.42
C VAL A 91 27.59 14.39 -0.30
N LEU A 92 26.29 14.34 0.00
CA LEU A 92 25.45 15.55 0.13
C LEU A 92 25.88 16.40 1.33
N GLU A 93 26.21 15.79 2.44
CA GLU A 93 26.67 16.46 3.67
C GLU A 93 28.00 17.19 3.43
N ARG A 94 29.01 16.53 2.84
CA ARG A 94 30.29 17.14 2.48
C ARG A 94 30.14 18.29 1.46
N ALA A 95 29.14 18.18 0.57
CA ALA A 95 28.83 19.25 -0.41
C ALA A 95 27.96 20.39 0.16
N GLY A 96 27.55 20.33 1.44
CA GLY A 96 26.68 21.33 2.07
C GLY A 96 25.25 21.35 1.53
N LYS A 97 24.80 20.28 0.84
CA LYS A 97 23.47 20.18 0.21
C LYS A 97 22.42 19.70 1.21
N LEU A 98 22.25 20.43 2.31
CA LEU A 98 21.44 20.01 3.46
C LEU A 98 19.97 19.80 3.12
N LYS A 99 19.39 20.55 2.18
CA LYS A 99 18.01 20.35 1.74
C LYS A 99 17.82 18.99 1.07
N MET A 100 18.71 18.64 0.14
CA MET A 100 18.67 17.35 -0.55
C MET A 100 18.95 16.19 0.40
N LEU A 101 19.86 16.38 1.36
CA LEU A 101 20.15 15.41 2.41
C LEU A 101 18.90 15.11 3.24
N LYS A 102 18.17 16.17 3.64
CA LYS A 102 16.91 16.00 4.36
C LYS A 102 15.86 15.25 3.53
N GLU A 103 15.69 15.62 2.26
CA GLU A 103 14.75 14.94 1.34
C GLU A 103 15.03 13.44 1.23
N VAL A 104 16.30 13.03 1.16
CA VAL A 104 16.69 11.61 1.10
C VAL A 104 16.41 10.90 2.41
N ARG A 105 16.73 11.50 3.55
CA ARG A 105 16.45 10.91 4.88
C ARG A 105 14.96 10.81 5.18
N ASP A 106 14.20 11.84 4.81
CA ASP A 106 12.73 11.83 5.01
C ASP A 106 12.06 10.63 4.33
N VAL A 107 12.60 10.13 3.20
CA VAL A 107 12.10 8.92 2.53
C VAL A 107 12.38 7.67 3.36
N ALA A 108 13.58 7.54 3.92
CA ALA A 108 13.96 6.38 4.73
C ALA A 108 13.22 6.33 6.08
N GLU A 109 12.80 7.48 6.59
CA GLU A 109 12.18 7.62 7.92
C GLU A 109 10.65 7.69 7.87
N MET A 110 10.02 7.68 6.68
CA MET A 110 8.59 8.00 6.55
C MET A 110 7.67 6.92 7.11
N VAL A 111 8.09 5.64 7.10
CA VAL A 111 7.25 4.50 7.52
C VAL A 111 8.11 3.27 7.79
N ASN A 112 7.61 2.33 8.61
CA ASN A 112 8.27 1.04 8.79
C ASN A 112 8.07 0.16 7.55
N ILE A 113 9.17 -0.33 6.98
CA ILE A 113 9.16 -1.23 5.82
C ILE A 113 9.50 -2.65 6.26
N MET A 114 8.67 -3.58 5.83
CA MET A 114 8.92 -5.02 5.90
C MET A 114 8.82 -5.61 4.50
N SER A 115 9.49 -6.71 4.24
CA SER A 115 9.37 -7.40 2.96
C SER A 115 9.27 -8.91 3.08
N VAL A 116 8.53 -9.52 2.15
CA VAL A 116 8.43 -10.97 2.00
C VAL A 116 8.47 -11.34 0.52
N ARG A 117 9.10 -12.47 0.21
CA ARG A 117 9.24 -12.90 -1.18
C ARG A 117 8.08 -13.80 -1.63
N GLN A 118 7.43 -13.41 -2.72
CA GLN A 118 6.59 -14.31 -3.49
C GLN A 118 7.49 -15.19 -4.37
N LYS A 119 7.78 -16.41 -3.92
CA LYS A 119 8.71 -17.34 -4.60
C LYS A 119 8.18 -17.84 -5.94
N LYS A 120 6.84 -17.93 -6.08
CA LYS A 120 6.14 -18.34 -7.31
C LYS A 120 5.03 -17.33 -7.57
N GLN A 121 4.95 -16.80 -8.78
CA GLN A 121 3.94 -15.79 -9.15
C GLN A 121 2.62 -16.48 -9.50
N LEU A 122 1.80 -16.75 -8.49
CA LEU A 122 0.49 -17.40 -8.62
C LEU A 122 -0.68 -16.41 -8.52
N GLY A 123 -0.43 -15.14 -8.85
CA GLY A 123 -1.45 -14.10 -8.85
C GLY A 123 -1.50 -13.24 -7.58
N LEU A 124 -2.42 -12.27 -7.59
CA LEU A 124 -2.55 -11.24 -6.54
C LEU A 124 -2.92 -11.86 -5.18
N GLY A 125 -3.92 -12.73 -5.13
CA GLY A 125 -4.35 -13.36 -3.88
C GLY A 125 -3.23 -14.18 -3.22
N HIS A 126 -2.41 -14.88 -4.03
CA HIS A 126 -1.24 -15.57 -3.51
C HIS A 126 -0.16 -14.61 -2.99
N ALA A 127 0.03 -13.46 -3.64
CA ALA A 127 0.95 -12.43 -3.15
C ALA A 127 0.51 -11.94 -1.76
N VAL A 128 -0.77 -11.61 -1.58
CA VAL A 128 -1.31 -11.21 -0.27
C VAL A 128 -1.13 -12.33 0.76
N LEU A 129 -1.38 -13.59 0.38
CA LEU A 129 -1.19 -14.74 1.27
C LEU A 129 0.28 -14.89 1.75
N CYS A 130 1.25 -14.49 0.95
CA CYS A 130 2.67 -14.51 1.38
C CYS A 130 2.93 -13.60 2.59
N ALA A 131 2.14 -12.57 2.81
CA ALA A 131 2.27 -11.65 3.95
C ALA A 131 1.56 -12.12 5.23
N LYS A 132 0.88 -13.29 5.21
CA LYS A 132 0.04 -13.80 6.31
C LYS A 132 0.71 -13.71 7.69
N GLU A 133 1.96 -14.17 7.80
CA GLU A 133 2.68 -14.19 9.09
C GLU A 133 3.05 -12.79 9.60
N MET A 134 3.07 -11.78 8.73
CA MET A 134 3.35 -10.38 9.08
C MET A 134 2.08 -9.63 9.49
N VAL A 135 0.96 -9.90 8.82
CA VAL A 135 -0.33 -9.28 9.18
C VAL A 135 -0.99 -9.98 10.37
N ARG A 136 -0.80 -11.32 10.50
CA ARG A 136 -1.44 -12.13 11.55
C ARG A 136 -2.96 -11.99 11.56
N ASP A 137 -3.55 -11.81 12.74
CA ASP A 137 -5.01 -11.65 12.93
C ASP A 137 -5.43 -10.17 13.00
N GLU A 138 -4.60 -9.25 12.51
CA GLU A 138 -4.90 -7.82 12.48
C GLU A 138 -5.59 -7.43 11.16
N PRO A 139 -6.53 -6.46 11.19
CA PRO A 139 -7.05 -5.87 9.97
C PRO A 139 -5.92 -5.16 9.22
N PHE A 140 -5.92 -5.27 7.89
CA PHE A 140 -4.91 -4.67 7.03
C PHE A 140 -5.51 -4.21 5.71
N ALA A 141 -4.82 -3.27 5.07
CA ALA A 141 -5.15 -2.84 3.73
C ALA A 141 -4.33 -3.60 2.68
N VAL A 142 -4.81 -3.61 1.45
CA VAL A 142 -4.06 -4.06 0.27
C VAL A 142 -4.09 -2.94 -0.75
N MET A 143 -2.91 -2.52 -1.21
CA MET A 143 -2.76 -1.56 -2.31
C MET A 143 -1.92 -2.18 -3.42
N VAL A 144 -2.25 -1.90 -4.69
CA VAL A 144 -1.37 -2.29 -5.80
C VAL A 144 -0.25 -1.28 -5.94
N GLY A 145 0.96 -1.76 -6.24
CA GLY A 145 2.18 -0.93 -6.20
C GLY A 145 2.34 0.08 -7.35
N ASP A 146 1.40 0.15 -8.26
CA ASP A 146 1.41 0.99 -9.46
C ASP A 146 0.13 1.80 -9.69
N ASP A 147 -0.75 1.84 -8.68
CA ASP A 147 -1.99 2.63 -8.69
C ASP A 147 -2.09 3.45 -7.40
N PHE A 148 -2.31 4.74 -7.53
CA PHE A 148 -2.38 5.67 -6.39
C PHE A 148 -3.31 6.84 -6.71
N MET A 149 -3.85 7.45 -5.66
CA MET A 149 -4.67 8.65 -5.76
C MET A 149 -3.98 9.83 -5.07
N ILE A 150 -4.17 11.02 -5.62
CA ILE A 150 -3.63 12.27 -5.06
C ILE A 150 -4.77 13.04 -4.38
N GLY A 151 -4.52 13.55 -3.19
CA GLY A 151 -5.45 14.35 -2.40
C GLY A 151 -5.47 13.90 -0.93
N ASP A 152 -6.03 14.74 -0.06
CA ASP A 152 -6.06 14.47 1.38
C ASP A 152 -7.07 13.37 1.76
N ASP A 153 -8.18 13.26 1.02
CA ASP A 153 -9.19 12.20 1.18
C ASP A 153 -9.12 11.20 0.00
N ALA A 154 -7.90 10.79 -0.35
CA ALA A 154 -7.67 9.89 -1.47
C ALA A 154 -7.93 8.42 -1.10
N GLY A 155 -8.27 7.62 -2.09
CA GLY A 155 -8.45 6.18 -2.15
C GLY A 155 -8.47 5.43 -0.84
N LEU A 156 -7.31 5.11 -0.29
CA LEU A 156 -7.21 4.29 0.93
C LEU A 156 -7.84 4.97 2.15
N THR A 157 -7.74 6.30 2.29
CA THR A 157 -8.37 7.04 3.40
C THR A 157 -9.89 6.84 3.41
N GLN A 158 -10.52 6.87 2.25
CA GLN A 158 -11.96 6.61 2.12
C GLN A 158 -12.30 5.17 2.47
N LEU A 159 -11.52 4.20 1.96
CA LEU A 159 -11.74 2.77 2.24
C LEU A 159 -11.59 2.46 3.74
N VAL A 160 -10.58 3.00 4.41
CA VAL A 160 -10.36 2.83 5.85
C VAL A 160 -11.54 3.41 6.65
N ARG A 161 -12.04 4.59 6.26
CA ARG A 161 -13.21 5.20 6.89
C ARG A 161 -14.44 4.31 6.78
N VAL A 162 -14.79 3.86 5.58
CA VAL A 162 -15.96 3.01 5.33
C VAL A 162 -15.80 1.65 6.04
N ALA A 163 -14.62 1.03 6.00
CA ALA A 163 -14.35 -0.21 6.71
C ALA A 163 -14.56 -0.08 8.23
N SER A 164 -14.12 1.05 8.80
CA SER A 164 -14.27 1.35 10.24
C SER A 164 -15.72 1.65 10.64
N GLU A 165 -16.50 2.30 9.76
CA GLU A 165 -17.91 2.62 9.99
C GLU A 165 -18.80 1.37 9.96
N HIS A 166 -18.52 0.44 9.04
CA HIS A 166 -19.32 -0.75 8.83
C HIS A 166 -18.77 -2.03 9.51
N ASP A 167 -17.53 -1.97 10.03
CA ASP A 167 -16.81 -3.13 10.60
C ASP A 167 -16.75 -4.33 9.62
N MET A 168 -16.51 -4.04 8.33
CA MET A 168 -16.53 -5.00 7.23
C MET A 168 -15.37 -4.77 6.26
N PRO A 169 -14.90 -5.82 5.56
CA PRO A 169 -13.99 -5.66 4.44
C PRO A 169 -14.61 -4.79 3.33
N VAL A 170 -13.81 -3.87 2.79
CA VAL A 170 -14.21 -2.92 1.74
C VAL A 170 -13.26 -3.02 0.55
N ILE A 171 -13.78 -2.90 -0.66
CA ILE A 171 -13.00 -2.82 -1.89
C ILE A 171 -13.31 -1.53 -2.64
N GLY A 172 -12.26 -0.90 -3.20
CA GLY A 172 -12.43 0.22 -4.13
C GLY A 172 -12.81 -0.31 -5.51
N VAL A 173 -13.85 0.27 -6.08
CA VAL A 173 -14.32 -0.04 -7.42
C VAL A 173 -14.54 1.25 -8.22
N MET A 174 -14.49 1.15 -9.54
CA MET A 174 -14.83 2.26 -10.43
C MET A 174 -15.73 1.78 -11.56
N GLU A 175 -16.56 2.66 -12.06
CA GLU A 175 -17.33 2.39 -13.27
C GLU A 175 -16.41 2.33 -14.49
N VAL A 176 -16.65 1.36 -15.35
CA VAL A 176 -15.94 1.21 -16.61
C VAL A 176 -16.93 1.11 -17.78
N PRO A 177 -16.59 1.64 -18.97
CA PRO A 177 -17.42 1.48 -20.17
C PRO A 177 -17.67 0.01 -20.49
N ALA A 178 -18.90 -0.32 -20.93
CA ALA A 178 -19.32 -1.69 -21.22
C ALA A 178 -18.42 -2.42 -22.24
N ASP A 179 -17.83 -1.69 -23.18
CA ASP A 179 -16.89 -2.22 -24.19
C ASP A 179 -15.50 -2.55 -23.62
N LYS A 180 -15.20 -2.18 -22.37
CA LYS A 180 -13.92 -2.39 -21.70
C LYS A 180 -13.97 -3.38 -20.54
N VAL A 181 -15.14 -3.91 -20.20
CA VAL A 181 -15.30 -4.84 -19.05
C VAL A 181 -14.41 -6.08 -19.11
N ASN A 182 -14.06 -6.54 -20.31
CA ASN A 182 -13.17 -7.69 -20.51
C ASN A 182 -11.72 -7.47 -20.05
N ARG A 183 -11.36 -6.24 -19.69
CA ARG A 183 -10.02 -5.86 -19.18
C ARG A 183 -9.94 -5.81 -17.67
N TYR A 184 -11.07 -5.92 -16.97
CA TYR A 184 -11.19 -5.70 -15.53
C TYR A 184 -11.88 -6.87 -14.84
N GLY A 185 -11.62 -7.03 -13.57
CA GLY A 185 -12.45 -7.85 -12.70
C GLY A 185 -13.78 -7.12 -12.43
N ILE A 186 -14.89 -7.80 -12.67
CA ILE A 186 -16.22 -7.23 -12.47
C ILE A 186 -16.77 -7.70 -11.14
N VAL A 187 -17.24 -6.77 -10.34
CA VAL A 187 -17.93 -7.05 -9.07
C VAL A 187 -19.44 -7.01 -9.31
N MET A 188 -20.14 -8.01 -8.80
CA MET A 188 -21.60 -8.00 -8.70
C MET A 188 -21.98 -7.76 -7.25
N GLY A 189 -22.95 -6.90 -7.00
CA GLY A 189 -23.44 -6.56 -5.66
C GLY A 189 -24.88 -6.04 -5.72
N GLU A 190 -25.47 -5.91 -4.55
CA GLU A 190 -26.77 -5.29 -4.35
C GLU A 190 -26.59 -3.99 -3.56
N GLU A 191 -27.39 -2.98 -3.86
CA GLU A 191 -27.48 -1.78 -3.02
C GLU A 191 -28.15 -2.14 -1.70
N ILE A 192 -27.60 -1.66 -0.58
CA ILE A 192 -28.12 -1.80 0.78
C ILE A 192 -28.64 -0.49 1.33
#